data_0bec6d1b47564a87f7510b4ab3cfd2b3
#
_entry.id   0bec6d1b47564a87f7510b4ab3cfd2b3
#
_cell.length_a   1.000
_cell.length_b   1.000
_cell.length_c   1.000
_cell.angle_alpha   90.00
_cell.angle_beta   90.00
_cell.angle_gamma   90.00
#
_symmetry.space_group_name_H-M   'P 1'
#
loop_
_entity.id
_entity.type
_entity.pdbx_description
1 polymer ?
#
loop_
_entity_poly.entity_id
_entity_poly.type
_entity_poly.pdbx_seq_one_letter_code
_entity_poly.pdbx_strand_id
1 'polypeptide(L)'
;MTDVVTAVGAAHTPNLTIKVDDERFAYRRVGDPSATVPPLVLLQHFRGNLDYWDPALLDVLAADREVITVDLRGVGGSTGTTPDNVTDMARDALRFIDALGLTSIDLLGFSLGGHIAQEIALVRPRLPRRLVLAGTAPQGAPDLHRWSEDVYTYACADEITAEGFIALFFSGSDESVQRGWEYLARTHARDTDRDPETTLACRDAQYQALMTWGIPESSKLERLSAIAQPTLVANGDNDTMMSTKNSYLLAEKIRGAQLRIYPDAGHGFLDQYPVEFGQHIRQFLGR
;
A
#
# COMPACT_ATOMS: atom_id res chain seq x y z
N MET A 1 15.66 -9.64 35.79
CA MET A 1 14.29 -9.18 35.50
C MET A 1 14.32 -8.66 34.10
N THR A 2 13.88 -9.44 33.15
CA THR A 2 13.69 -9.02 31.76
C THR A 2 12.38 -8.26 31.73
N ASP A 3 12.46 -6.95 31.55
CA ASP A 3 11.28 -6.13 31.29
C ASP A 3 10.59 -6.71 30.05
N VAL A 4 9.41 -7.28 30.24
CA VAL A 4 8.50 -7.62 29.15
C VAL A 4 8.05 -6.27 28.60
N VAL A 5 8.70 -5.80 27.54
CA VAL A 5 8.18 -4.70 26.73
C VAL A 5 6.85 -5.23 26.16
N THR A 6 5.75 -4.84 26.78
CA THR A 6 4.43 -5.04 26.20
C THR A 6 4.45 -4.41 24.83
N ALA A 7 4.29 -5.21 23.78
CA ALA A 7 4.25 -4.70 22.41
C ALA A 7 3.17 -3.61 22.35
N VAL A 8 3.58 -2.39 22.05
CA VAL A 8 2.66 -1.28 21.78
C VAL A 8 1.89 -1.64 20.53
N GLY A 9 0.56 -1.68 20.58
CA GLY A 9 -0.26 -1.96 19.42
C GLY A 9 -0.04 -0.92 18.31
N ALA A 10 -0.30 -1.28 17.07
CA ALA A 10 -0.02 -0.44 15.90
C ALA A 10 -0.62 0.97 15.98
N ALA A 11 -1.80 1.09 16.61
CA ALA A 11 -2.47 2.39 16.82
C ALA A 11 -1.65 3.41 17.62
N HIS A 12 -0.72 2.95 18.47
CA HIS A 12 0.08 3.81 19.35
C HIS A 12 1.58 3.82 19.02
N THR A 13 1.98 3.15 17.94
CA THR A 13 3.37 3.14 17.49
C THR A 13 3.82 4.56 17.12
N PRO A 14 4.95 5.07 17.68
CA PRO A 14 5.40 6.43 17.42
C PRO A 14 5.87 6.62 15.97
N ASN A 15 5.73 7.85 15.45
CA ASN A 15 6.36 8.24 14.21
C ASN A 15 7.88 8.35 14.42
N LEU A 16 8.62 7.77 13.49
CA LEU A 16 10.07 7.87 13.39
C LEU A 16 10.44 8.67 12.15
N THR A 17 11.65 9.19 12.10
CA THR A 17 12.16 9.87 10.92
C THR A 17 13.57 9.42 10.60
N ILE A 18 13.87 9.31 9.31
CA ILE A 18 15.24 9.06 8.83
C ILE A 18 15.62 10.07 7.77
N LYS A 19 16.85 10.60 7.85
CA LYS A 19 17.39 11.49 6.83
C LYS A 19 17.94 10.68 5.67
N VAL A 20 17.54 11.04 4.45
CA VAL A 20 18.01 10.45 3.21
C VAL A 20 18.41 11.59 2.28
N ASP A 21 19.70 11.80 2.11
CA ASP A 21 20.31 12.98 1.45
C ASP A 21 19.79 14.29 2.09
N ASP A 22 19.09 15.14 1.35
CA ASP A 22 18.55 16.40 1.84
C ASP A 22 17.10 16.29 2.36
N GLU A 23 16.50 15.12 2.31
CA GLU A 23 15.12 14.88 2.66
C GLU A 23 15.00 14.04 3.93
N ARG A 24 13.83 14.08 4.56
CA ARG A 24 13.48 13.29 5.72
C ARG A 24 12.26 12.47 5.40
N PHE A 25 12.31 11.16 5.64
CA PHE A 25 11.18 10.25 5.53
C PHE A 25 10.60 9.94 6.91
N ALA A 26 9.28 10.09 7.04
CA ALA A 26 8.53 9.63 8.20
C ALA A 26 8.12 8.16 8.00
N TYR A 27 8.19 7.37 9.08
CA TYR A 27 7.88 5.94 9.03
C TYR A 27 7.50 5.42 10.41
N ARG A 28 6.90 4.23 10.47
CA ARG A 28 6.66 3.49 11.72
C ARG A 28 7.25 2.09 11.63
N ARG A 29 7.62 1.55 12.79
CA ARG A 29 8.07 0.17 12.94
C ARG A 29 7.18 -0.52 13.96
N VAL A 30 6.44 -1.54 13.53
CA VAL A 30 5.50 -2.30 14.35
C VAL A 30 6.02 -3.74 14.48
N GLY A 31 5.90 -4.34 15.66
CA GLY A 31 6.35 -5.71 15.91
C GLY A 31 7.78 -5.80 16.42
N ASP A 32 8.38 -6.96 16.28
CA ASP A 32 9.69 -7.28 16.85
C ASP A 32 10.83 -7.01 15.84
N PRO A 33 11.68 -6.00 16.08
CA PRO A 33 12.83 -5.71 15.21
C PRO A 33 13.93 -6.78 15.28
N SER A 34 13.89 -7.68 16.28
CA SER A 34 14.82 -8.80 16.40
C SER A 34 14.36 -10.07 15.71
N ALA A 35 13.19 -10.05 15.06
CA ALA A 35 12.66 -11.18 14.31
C ALA A 35 13.68 -11.66 13.25
N THR A 36 13.85 -12.97 13.15
CA THR A 36 14.83 -13.59 12.23
C THR A 36 14.36 -13.63 10.78
N VAL A 37 13.10 -13.30 10.53
CA VAL A 37 12.51 -13.22 9.19
C VAL A 37 12.69 -11.81 8.62
N PRO A 38 12.78 -11.64 7.30
CA PRO A 38 12.87 -10.32 6.70
C PRO A 38 11.69 -9.42 7.09
N PRO A 39 11.92 -8.11 7.33
CA PRO A 39 10.85 -7.18 7.62
C PRO A 39 9.90 -7.05 6.43
N LEU A 40 8.65 -6.74 6.73
CA LEU A 40 7.64 -6.43 5.73
C LEU A 40 7.53 -4.90 5.57
N VAL A 41 7.90 -4.38 4.39
CA VAL A 41 7.75 -2.96 4.05
C VAL A 41 6.42 -2.76 3.32
N LEU A 42 5.66 -1.77 3.75
CA LEU A 42 4.34 -1.43 3.20
C LEU A 42 4.38 -0.08 2.49
N LEU A 43 3.86 -0.04 1.25
CA LEU A 43 3.71 1.16 0.44
C LEU A 43 2.22 1.48 0.26
N GLN A 44 1.85 2.72 0.60
CA GLN A 44 0.46 3.16 0.74
C GLN A 44 -0.18 3.54 -0.61
N HIS A 45 -1.50 3.68 -0.59
CA HIS A 45 -2.33 4.09 -1.72
C HIS A 45 -2.23 5.59 -2.05
N PHE A 46 -2.91 6.02 -3.11
CA PHE A 46 -3.09 7.40 -3.52
C PHE A 46 -3.61 8.26 -2.35
N ARG A 47 -2.92 9.37 -2.03
CA ARG A 47 -3.18 10.30 -0.93
C ARG A 47 -3.03 9.72 0.48
N GLY A 48 -2.85 8.42 0.64
CA GLY A 48 -2.68 7.80 1.96
C GLY A 48 -1.33 8.12 2.58
N ASN A 49 -1.33 8.35 3.90
CA ASN A 49 -0.17 8.52 4.76
C ASN A 49 -0.10 7.39 5.82
N LEU A 50 0.78 7.50 6.81
CA LEU A 50 0.93 6.47 7.86
C LEU A 50 -0.36 6.19 8.64
N ASP A 51 -1.28 7.16 8.76
CA ASP A 51 -2.52 7.02 9.53
C ASP A 51 -3.63 6.26 8.78
N TYR A 52 -3.47 6.03 7.48
CA TYR A 52 -4.42 5.25 6.67
C TYR A 52 -4.15 3.74 6.74
N TRP A 53 -3.10 3.26 7.39
CA TRP A 53 -2.93 1.84 7.64
C TRP A 53 -3.82 1.39 8.79
N ASP A 54 -4.73 0.44 8.54
CA ASP A 54 -5.59 -0.11 9.59
C ASP A 54 -4.75 -0.77 10.70
N PRO A 55 -4.84 -0.30 11.95
CA PRO A 55 -4.10 -0.90 13.06
C PRO A 55 -4.43 -2.38 13.27
N ALA A 56 -5.67 -2.82 12.96
CA ALA A 56 -6.04 -4.22 13.07
C ALA A 56 -5.29 -5.09 12.04
N LEU A 57 -5.04 -4.59 10.82
CA LEU A 57 -4.21 -5.27 9.85
C LEU A 57 -2.74 -5.32 10.30
N LEU A 58 -2.22 -4.17 10.74
CA LEU A 58 -0.82 -4.06 11.16
C LEU A 58 -0.50 -4.97 12.36
N ASP A 59 -1.40 -5.06 13.36
CA ASP A 59 -1.23 -5.93 14.52
C ASP A 59 -1.17 -7.41 14.12
N VAL A 60 -1.99 -7.84 13.15
CA VAL A 60 -1.91 -9.21 12.62
C VAL A 60 -0.59 -9.45 11.88
N LEU A 61 -0.16 -8.52 11.05
CA LEU A 61 1.08 -8.65 10.29
C LEU A 61 2.32 -8.64 11.19
N ALA A 62 2.30 -7.84 12.24
CA ALA A 62 3.41 -7.66 13.17
C ALA A 62 3.55 -8.76 14.23
N ALA A 63 2.67 -9.75 14.24
CA ALA A 63 2.65 -10.79 15.29
C ALA A 63 3.91 -11.68 15.32
N ASP A 64 4.65 -11.79 14.20
CA ASP A 64 5.84 -12.66 14.08
C ASP A 64 6.99 -12.01 13.29
N ARG A 65 6.90 -10.74 12.97
CA ARG A 65 7.91 -10.00 12.18
C ARG A 65 7.86 -8.51 12.45
N GLU A 66 8.85 -7.83 11.99
CA GLU A 66 8.82 -6.38 11.90
C GLU A 66 8.03 -5.95 10.65
N VAL A 67 7.14 -4.97 10.84
CA VAL A 67 6.39 -4.29 9.77
C VAL A 67 6.81 -2.83 9.73
N ILE A 68 7.16 -2.34 8.56
CA ILE A 68 7.62 -0.97 8.34
C ILE A 68 6.67 -0.28 7.38
N THR A 69 6.00 0.76 7.83
CA THR A 69 5.20 1.66 7.00
C THR A 69 5.96 2.96 6.77
N VAL A 70 5.80 3.59 5.62
CA VAL A 70 6.54 4.80 5.25
C VAL A 70 5.66 5.78 4.49
N ASP A 71 5.82 7.05 4.81
CA ASP A 71 5.39 8.14 3.96
C ASP A 71 6.42 8.37 2.86
N LEU A 72 5.99 8.27 1.62
CA LEU A 72 6.85 8.59 0.49
C LEU A 72 7.16 10.09 0.46
N ARG A 73 8.14 10.49 -0.34
CA ARG A 73 8.57 11.88 -0.46
C ARG A 73 7.40 12.83 -0.74
N GLY A 74 7.25 13.86 0.11
CA GLY A 74 6.19 14.87 0.04
C GLY A 74 4.82 14.42 0.52
N VAL A 75 4.73 13.24 1.15
CA VAL A 75 3.51 12.69 1.78
C VAL A 75 3.62 12.83 3.29
N GLY A 76 2.52 13.14 3.97
CA GLY A 76 2.40 13.12 5.42
C GLY A 76 3.54 13.86 6.13
N GLY A 77 4.27 13.16 6.99
CA GLY A 77 5.43 13.67 7.73
C GLY A 77 6.73 13.72 6.94
N SER A 78 6.79 13.22 5.71
CA SER A 78 7.98 13.24 4.85
C SER A 78 8.15 14.54 4.12
N THR A 79 9.40 15.00 3.99
CA THR A 79 9.74 16.26 3.30
C THR A 79 9.94 16.04 1.79
N GLY A 80 10.16 17.13 1.07
CA GLY A 80 10.43 17.15 -0.36
C GLY A 80 9.18 17.32 -1.22
N THR A 81 9.33 17.11 -2.52
CA THR A 81 8.25 17.24 -3.50
C THR A 81 7.90 15.86 -4.06
N THR A 82 6.63 15.50 -4.04
CA THR A 82 6.13 14.23 -4.57
C THR A 82 6.43 14.13 -6.07
N PRO A 83 7.06 13.04 -6.54
CA PRO A 83 7.23 12.80 -7.98
C PRO A 83 5.89 12.56 -8.68
N ASP A 84 5.83 12.93 -9.95
CA ASP A 84 4.66 12.75 -10.82
C ASP A 84 4.72 11.46 -11.68
N ASN A 85 5.62 10.55 -11.32
CA ASN A 85 5.78 9.27 -12.00
C ASN A 85 6.21 8.15 -11.05
N VAL A 86 5.77 6.93 -11.35
CA VAL A 86 6.00 5.74 -10.50
C VAL A 86 7.49 5.37 -10.40
N THR A 87 8.28 5.59 -11.47
CA THR A 87 9.70 5.25 -11.48
C THR A 87 10.49 6.04 -10.44
N ASP A 88 10.24 7.34 -10.34
CA ASP A 88 10.91 8.18 -9.34
C ASP A 88 10.38 7.92 -7.92
N MET A 89 9.08 7.63 -7.76
CA MET A 89 8.53 7.16 -6.47
C MET A 89 9.20 5.85 -6.02
N ALA A 90 9.45 4.92 -6.93
CA ALA A 90 10.15 3.67 -6.63
C ALA A 90 11.61 3.91 -6.23
N ARG A 91 12.30 4.87 -6.87
CA ARG A 91 13.66 5.27 -6.47
C ARG A 91 13.69 5.86 -5.07
N ASP A 92 12.72 6.70 -4.72
CA ASP A 92 12.62 7.27 -3.37
C ASP A 92 12.36 6.20 -2.31
N ALA A 93 11.46 5.25 -2.58
CA ALA A 93 11.24 4.11 -1.71
C ALA A 93 12.51 3.25 -1.54
N LEU A 94 13.27 3.04 -2.62
CA LEU A 94 14.56 2.32 -2.56
C LEU A 94 15.60 3.08 -1.73
N ARG A 95 15.71 4.40 -1.86
CA ARG A 95 16.61 5.23 -1.05
C ARG A 95 16.26 5.14 0.44
N PHE A 96 14.99 5.16 0.78
CA PHE A 96 14.51 4.96 2.15
C PHE A 96 14.91 3.56 2.69
N ILE A 97 14.65 2.50 1.91
CA ILE A 97 14.98 1.11 2.28
C ILE A 97 16.49 0.95 2.47
N ASP A 98 17.30 1.53 1.57
CA ASP A 98 18.77 1.49 1.66
C ASP A 98 19.27 2.27 2.89
N ALA A 99 18.65 3.40 3.24
CA ALA A 99 19.00 4.18 4.44
C ALA A 99 18.70 3.44 5.74
N LEU A 100 17.70 2.55 5.76
CA LEU A 100 17.44 1.64 6.88
C LEU A 100 18.43 0.44 6.93
N GLY A 101 19.33 0.31 5.93
CA GLY A 101 20.29 -0.79 5.84
C GLY A 101 19.66 -2.15 5.47
N LEU A 102 18.44 -2.14 4.88
CA LEU A 102 17.73 -3.36 4.56
C LEU A 102 18.19 -3.93 3.22
N THR A 103 18.70 -5.14 3.23
CA THR A 103 19.21 -5.84 2.03
C THR A 103 18.29 -6.94 1.53
N SER A 104 17.29 -7.34 2.32
CA SER A 104 16.25 -8.30 1.96
C SER A 104 14.98 -7.95 2.73
N ILE A 105 13.86 -7.84 2.04
CA ILE A 105 12.56 -7.49 2.59
C ILE A 105 11.45 -8.39 2.01
N ASP A 106 10.32 -8.47 2.66
CA ASP A 106 9.04 -8.73 2.02
C ASP A 106 8.40 -7.38 1.68
N LEU A 107 7.69 -7.27 0.57
CA LEU A 107 7.16 -6.00 0.09
C LEU A 107 5.66 -6.11 -0.18
N LEU A 108 4.88 -5.24 0.45
CA LEU A 108 3.47 -5.07 0.16
C LEU A 108 3.23 -3.69 -0.44
N GLY A 109 2.59 -3.65 -1.60
CA GLY A 109 2.11 -2.39 -2.19
C GLY A 109 0.59 -2.40 -2.33
N PHE A 110 -0.05 -1.39 -1.77
CA PHE A 110 -1.48 -1.17 -1.92
C PHE A 110 -1.75 -0.07 -2.95
N SER A 111 -2.57 -0.35 -3.97
CA SER A 111 -2.98 0.62 -4.98
C SER A 111 -1.77 1.26 -5.69
N LEU A 112 -1.55 2.57 -5.58
CA LEU A 112 -0.35 3.27 -6.05
C LEU A 112 0.94 2.62 -5.51
N GLY A 113 0.95 2.23 -4.23
CA GLY A 113 2.05 1.47 -3.64
C GLY A 113 2.32 0.15 -4.37
N GLY A 114 1.30 -0.47 -4.94
CA GLY A 114 1.43 -1.67 -5.77
C GLY A 114 2.10 -1.41 -7.12
N HIS A 115 1.87 -0.25 -7.74
CA HIS A 115 2.63 0.17 -8.93
C HIS A 115 4.11 0.36 -8.59
N ILE A 116 4.39 1.04 -7.47
CA ILE A 116 5.75 1.27 -6.95
C ILE A 116 6.44 -0.07 -6.64
N ALA A 117 5.74 -0.99 -5.99
CA ALA A 117 6.27 -2.30 -5.64
C ALA A 117 6.62 -3.16 -6.87
N GLN A 118 5.82 -3.09 -7.94
CA GLN A 118 6.14 -3.71 -9.23
C GLN A 118 7.44 -3.14 -9.82
N GLU A 119 7.58 -1.81 -9.83
CA GLU A 119 8.80 -1.16 -10.33
C GLU A 119 10.03 -1.54 -9.50
N ILE A 120 9.93 -1.57 -8.17
CA ILE A 120 10.99 -2.04 -7.28
C ILE A 120 11.39 -3.49 -7.60
N ALA A 121 10.42 -4.38 -7.76
CA ALA A 121 10.68 -5.79 -8.08
C ALA A 121 11.40 -5.97 -9.42
N LEU A 122 11.15 -5.08 -10.39
CA LEU A 122 11.80 -5.09 -11.70
C LEU A 122 13.22 -4.51 -11.68
N VAL A 123 13.45 -3.39 -10.96
CA VAL A 123 14.74 -2.69 -10.95
C VAL A 123 15.71 -3.23 -9.91
N ARG A 124 15.23 -3.81 -8.83
CA ARG A 124 16.00 -4.41 -7.72
C ARG A 124 15.52 -5.83 -7.41
N PRO A 125 15.58 -6.79 -8.36
CA PRO A 125 14.91 -8.10 -8.26
C PRO A 125 15.40 -8.99 -7.11
N ARG A 126 16.52 -8.66 -6.47
CA ARG A 126 17.07 -9.40 -5.32
C ARG A 126 16.65 -8.83 -3.97
N LEU A 127 16.06 -7.63 -3.94
CA LEU A 127 15.66 -6.96 -2.70
C LEU A 127 14.36 -7.54 -2.13
N PRO A 128 13.22 -7.61 -2.88
CA PRO A 128 12.01 -8.25 -2.38
C PRO A 128 12.15 -9.78 -2.44
N ARG A 129 12.06 -10.44 -1.30
CA ARG A 129 11.98 -11.91 -1.21
C ARG A 129 10.61 -12.42 -1.70
N ARG A 130 9.55 -11.72 -1.31
CA ARG A 130 8.16 -11.98 -1.68
C ARG A 130 7.43 -10.67 -1.92
N LEU A 131 6.43 -10.71 -2.79
CA LEU A 131 5.67 -9.54 -3.21
C LEU A 131 4.18 -9.74 -2.94
N VAL A 132 3.54 -8.75 -2.33
CA VAL A 132 2.09 -8.68 -2.17
C VAL A 132 1.59 -7.45 -2.93
N LEU A 133 0.72 -7.67 -3.90
CA LEU A 133 0.11 -6.64 -4.75
C LEU A 133 -1.38 -6.58 -4.41
N ALA A 134 -1.78 -5.55 -3.67
CA ALA A 134 -3.13 -5.35 -3.16
C ALA A 134 -3.82 -4.21 -3.90
N GLY A 135 -5.03 -4.44 -4.46
CA GLY A 135 -5.85 -3.41 -5.08
C GLY A 135 -5.11 -2.59 -6.14
N THR A 136 -4.33 -3.23 -7.01
CA THR A 136 -3.43 -2.55 -7.95
C THR A 136 -3.55 -3.10 -9.37
N ALA A 137 -2.87 -2.45 -10.31
CA ALA A 137 -2.92 -2.78 -11.72
C ALA A 137 -1.53 -2.79 -12.37
N PRO A 138 -1.32 -3.56 -13.44
CA PRO A 138 -0.07 -3.56 -14.18
C PRO A 138 0.10 -2.27 -15.01
N GLN A 139 1.35 -1.91 -15.28
CA GLN A 139 1.64 -0.81 -16.22
C GLN A 139 1.08 -1.13 -17.60
N GLY A 140 0.41 -0.15 -18.19
CA GLY A 140 -0.12 -0.27 -19.55
C GLY A 140 -1.40 -1.11 -19.66
N ALA A 141 -2.05 -1.43 -18.53
CA ALA A 141 -3.32 -2.13 -18.52
C ALA A 141 -4.41 -1.33 -19.24
N PRO A 142 -5.33 -2.00 -19.96
CA PRO A 142 -6.51 -1.33 -20.49
C PRO A 142 -7.37 -0.79 -19.33
N ASP A 143 -8.08 0.31 -19.58
CA ASP A 143 -9.07 0.92 -18.68
C ASP A 143 -8.52 1.54 -17.37
N LEU A 144 -7.18 1.71 -17.24
CA LEU A 144 -6.57 2.30 -16.05
C LEU A 144 -6.26 3.81 -16.21
N HIS A 145 -6.10 4.30 -17.42
CA HIS A 145 -5.67 5.67 -17.71
C HIS A 145 -6.73 6.75 -17.48
N ARG A 146 -7.91 6.37 -17.01
CA ARG A 146 -9.02 7.29 -16.75
C ARG A 146 -9.98 6.68 -15.72
N TRP A 147 -10.12 7.34 -14.60
CA TRP A 147 -11.20 7.03 -13.67
C TRP A 147 -12.56 7.50 -14.21
N SER A 148 -13.64 6.83 -13.79
CA SER A 148 -14.99 7.34 -14.00
C SER A 148 -15.17 8.68 -13.32
N GLU A 149 -16.18 9.45 -13.73
CA GLU A 149 -16.49 10.76 -13.15
C GLU A 149 -16.76 10.64 -11.63
N ASP A 150 -17.48 9.61 -11.21
CA ASP A 150 -17.79 9.35 -9.80
C ASP A 150 -16.51 9.09 -9.00
N VAL A 151 -15.61 8.23 -9.48
CA VAL A 151 -14.33 7.95 -8.80
C VAL A 151 -13.48 9.22 -8.75
N TYR A 152 -13.37 9.95 -9.86
CA TYR A 152 -12.58 11.17 -9.91
C TYR A 152 -13.11 12.23 -8.93
N THR A 153 -14.42 12.41 -8.85
CA THR A 153 -15.07 13.41 -7.99
C THR A 153 -14.68 13.22 -6.52
N TYR A 154 -14.72 11.99 -6.02
CA TYR A 154 -14.35 11.73 -4.63
C TYR A 154 -12.83 11.63 -4.42
N ALA A 155 -12.11 10.93 -5.32
CA ALA A 155 -10.67 10.71 -5.17
C ALA A 155 -9.86 12.02 -5.30
N CYS A 156 -10.29 12.92 -6.17
CA CYS A 156 -9.61 14.20 -6.44
C CYS A 156 -10.28 15.41 -5.78
N ALA A 157 -11.24 15.20 -4.87
CA ALA A 157 -11.80 16.27 -4.06
C ALA A 157 -10.70 17.01 -3.27
N ASP A 158 -10.88 18.31 -3.05
CA ASP A 158 -9.92 19.08 -2.25
C ASP A 158 -9.87 18.59 -0.80
N GLU A 159 -11.01 18.24 -0.24
CA GLU A 159 -11.13 17.63 1.09
C GLU A 159 -11.68 16.20 0.96
N ILE A 160 -11.09 15.27 1.71
CA ILE A 160 -11.58 13.89 1.80
C ILE A 160 -12.62 13.83 2.91
N THR A 161 -13.89 13.60 2.55
CA THR A 161 -14.94 13.34 3.54
C THR A 161 -15.00 11.85 3.87
N ALA A 162 -15.52 11.51 5.06
CA ALA A 162 -15.71 10.12 5.46
C ALA A 162 -16.62 9.36 4.48
N GLU A 163 -17.72 9.99 4.06
CA GLU A 163 -18.66 9.42 3.10
C GLU A 163 -18.01 9.22 1.72
N GLY A 164 -17.22 10.20 1.25
CA GLY A 164 -16.47 10.09 -0.01
C GLY A 164 -15.42 8.98 0.03
N PHE A 165 -14.72 8.84 1.15
CA PHE A 165 -13.78 7.75 1.37
C PHE A 165 -14.50 6.39 1.33
N ILE A 166 -15.61 6.24 2.07
CA ILE A 166 -16.39 5.00 2.09
C ILE A 166 -16.92 4.67 0.69
N ALA A 167 -17.43 5.66 -0.05
CA ALA A 167 -17.92 5.45 -1.42
C ALA A 167 -16.85 4.95 -2.40
N LEU A 168 -15.56 5.31 -2.19
CA LEU A 168 -14.44 4.86 -3.00
C LEU A 168 -13.90 3.49 -2.60
N PHE A 169 -13.80 3.25 -1.29
CA PHE A 169 -13.03 2.13 -0.75
C PHE A 169 -13.89 0.90 -0.43
N PHE A 170 -15.20 1.08 -0.23
CA PHE A 170 -16.09 -0.01 0.17
C PHE A 170 -17.15 -0.26 -0.92
N SER A 171 -17.74 -1.44 -0.94
CA SER A 171 -18.87 -1.72 -1.83
C SER A 171 -20.11 -0.96 -1.35
N GLY A 172 -21.12 -0.85 -2.21
CA GLY A 172 -22.37 -0.18 -1.85
C GLY A 172 -23.30 -0.99 -0.95
N SER A 173 -22.92 -2.19 -0.48
CA SER A 173 -23.74 -2.98 0.42
C SER A 173 -23.74 -2.39 1.84
N ASP A 174 -24.83 -2.58 2.58
CA ASP A 174 -24.92 -2.12 3.97
C ASP A 174 -23.81 -2.68 4.85
N GLU A 175 -23.43 -3.96 4.64
CA GLU A 175 -22.35 -4.60 5.39
C GLU A 175 -20.99 -3.95 5.09
N SER A 176 -20.66 -3.75 3.83
CA SER A 176 -19.40 -3.13 3.43
C SER A 176 -19.29 -1.69 3.92
N VAL A 177 -20.36 -0.91 3.80
CA VAL A 177 -20.44 0.46 4.35
C VAL A 177 -20.24 0.48 5.86
N GLN A 178 -20.85 -0.45 6.59
CA GLN A 178 -20.64 -0.60 8.04
C GLN A 178 -19.17 -0.89 8.37
N ARG A 179 -18.52 -1.77 7.61
CA ARG A 179 -17.07 -2.04 7.76
C ARG A 179 -16.22 -0.81 7.48
N GLY A 180 -16.64 0.05 6.55
CA GLY A 180 -16.01 1.34 6.28
C GLY A 180 -16.02 2.26 7.51
N TRP A 181 -17.14 2.39 8.17
CA TRP A 181 -17.25 3.17 9.41
C TRP A 181 -16.41 2.57 10.55
N GLU A 182 -16.38 1.24 10.68
CA GLU A 182 -15.53 0.55 11.65
C GLU A 182 -14.02 0.81 11.39
N TYR A 183 -13.59 0.78 10.12
CA TYR A 183 -12.23 1.13 9.72
C TYR A 183 -11.89 2.58 10.11
N LEU A 184 -12.74 3.54 9.75
CA LEU A 184 -12.54 4.94 10.12
C LEU A 184 -12.45 5.12 11.63
N ALA A 185 -13.28 4.43 12.40
CA ALA A 185 -13.20 4.46 13.86
C ALA A 185 -11.85 3.93 14.38
N ARG A 186 -11.32 2.85 13.79
CA ARG A 186 -10.01 2.29 14.18
C ARG A 186 -8.84 3.22 13.86
N THR A 187 -8.83 3.85 12.68
CA THR A 187 -7.77 4.77 12.26
C THR A 187 -7.81 6.10 13.01
N HIS A 188 -9.01 6.55 13.40
CA HIS A 188 -9.19 7.77 14.21
C HIS A 188 -9.02 7.54 15.72
N ALA A 189 -8.84 6.30 16.17
CA ALA A 189 -8.49 6.02 17.58
C ALA A 189 -7.10 6.55 17.95
N ARG A 190 -6.23 6.81 16.97
CA ARG A 190 -4.96 7.51 17.18
C ARG A 190 -5.22 9.01 17.35
N ASP A 191 -4.99 9.53 18.55
CA ASP A 191 -5.26 10.92 18.95
C ASP A 191 -4.00 11.78 19.07
N THR A 192 -2.83 11.16 19.05
CA THR A 192 -1.53 11.84 19.19
C THR A 192 -0.60 11.47 18.05
N ASP A 193 0.34 12.36 17.72
CA ASP A 193 1.37 12.14 16.70
C ASP A 193 0.76 11.73 15.33
N ARG A 194 -0.38 12.35 14.96
CA ARG A 194 -1.00 12.13 13.66
C ARG A 194 -0.21 12.81 12.56
N ASP A 195 -0.21 12.18 11.39
CA ASP A 195 0.41 12.76 10.21
C ASP A 195 -0.39 13.95 9.66
N PRO A 196 0.29 14.93 9.06
CA PRO A 196 -0.36 15.95 8.25
C PRO A 196 -1.12 15.32 7.07
N GLU A 197 -2.26 15.92 6.73
CA GLU A 197 -3.00 15.53 5.53
C GLU A 197 -2.18 15.73 4.25
N THR A 198 -2.43 14.89 3.27
CA THR A 198 -1.77 14.96 1.96
C THR A 198 -2.18 16.24 1.23
N THR A 199 -1.21 17.04 0.81
CA THR A 199 -1.43 18.30 0.10
C THR A 199 -2.05 18.10 -1.29
N LEU A 200 -2.72 19.15 -1.82
CA LEU A 200 -3.26 19.13 -3.17
C LEU A 200 -2.16 18.96 -4.23
N ALA A 201 -0.98 19.54 -4.01
CA ALA A 201 0.16 19.37 -4.91
C ALA A 201 0.64 17.90 -4.95
N CYS A 202 0.66 17.23 -3.79
CA CYS A 202 0.97 15.79 -3.72
C CYS A 202 -0.13 14.96 -4.41
N ARG A 203 -1.41 15.26 -4.16
CA ARG A 203 -2.54 14.62 -4.85
C ARG A 203 -2.37 14.69 -6.38
N ASP A 204 -2.09 15.87 -6.89
CA ASP A 204 -2.00 16.10 -8.34
C ASP A 204 -0.81 15.37 -8.97
N ALA A 205 0.34 15.36 -8.29
CA ALA A 205 1.52 14.60 -8.72
C ALA A 205 1.24 13.07 -8.72
N GLN A 206 0.64 12.55 -7.67
CA GLN A 206 0.26 11.14 -7.59
C GLN A 206 -0.80 10.76 -8.63
N TYR A 207 -1.78 11.63 -8.87
CA TYR A 207 -2.78 11.41 -9.92
C TYR A 207 -2.13 11.34 -11.30
N GLN A 208 -1.21 12.26 -11.60
CA GLN A 208 -0.44 12.24 -12.85
C GLN A 208 0.36 10.94 -13.00
N ALA A 209 0.99 10.46 -11.92
CA ALA A 209 1.73 9.20 -11.92
C ALA A 209 0.81 7.99 -12.22
N LEU A 210 -0.38 7.94 -11.61
CA LEU A 210 -1.39 6.90 -11.85
C LEU A 210 -1.87 6.91 -13.30
N MET A 211 -2.23 8.09 -13.82
CA MET A 211 -2.74 8.20 -15.19
C MET A 211 -1.66 7.84 -16.23
N THR A 212 -0.42 8.25 -15.99
CA THR A 212 0.72 7.90 -16.86
C THR A 212 1.02 6.39 -16.82
N TRP A 213 0.96 5.77 -15.64
CA TRP A 213 1.11 4.32 -15.49
C TRP A 213 0.05 3.55 -16.27
N GLY A 214 -1.18 4.08 -16.26
CA GLY A 214 -2.34 3.47 -16.89
C GLY A 214 -2.46 3.69 -18.41
N ILE A 215 -1.59 4.45 -19.07
CA ILE A 215 -1.65 4.61 -20.54
C ILE A 215 -1.54 3.24 -21.21
N PRO A 216 -2.56 2.79 -21.97
CA PRO A 216 -2.58 1.45 -22.54
C PRO A 216 -1.39 1.18 -23.45
N GLU A 217 -0.58 0.19 -23.11
CA GLU A 217 0.58 -0.21 -23.88
C GLU A 217 0.92 -1.69 -23.63
N SER A 218 0.64 -2.55 -24.60
CA SER A 218 0.82 -4.01 -24.45
C SER A 218 2.29 -4.41 -24.14
N SER A 219 3.27 -3.68 -24.66
CA SER A 219 4.69 -3.95 -24.38
C SER A 219 5.05 -3.77 -22.89
N LYS A 220 4.33 -2.92 -22.17
CA LYS A 220 4.51 -2.73 -20.73
C LYS A 220 4.00 -3.93 -19.92
N LEU A 221 2.99 -4.62 -20.40
CA LEU A 221 2.49 -5.85 -19.76
C LEU A 221 3.52 -6.99 -19.83
N GLU A 222 4.35 -7.04 -20.85
CA GLU A 222 5.41 -8.05 -20.99
C GLU A 222 6.45 -7.97 -19.87
N ARG A 223 6.64 -6.79 -19.26
CA ARG A 223 7.56 -6.58 -18.13
C ARG A 223 7.21 -7.44 -16.92
N LEU A 224 5.93 -7.79 -16.74
CA LEU A 224 5.47 -8.60 -15.61
C LEU A 224 6.12 -9.99 -15.58
N SER A 225 6.47 -10.54 -16.74
CA SER A 225 7.16 -11.84 -16.84
C SER A 225 8.56 -11.84 -16.21
N ALA A 226 9.14 -10.66 -15.99
CA ALA A 226 10.43 -10.49 -15.33
C ALA A 226 10.32 -10.41 -13.78
N ILE A 227 9.11 -10.30 -13.25
CA ILE A 227 8.87 -10.42 -11.80
C ILE A 227 9.02 -11.90 -11.42
N ALA A 228 10.14 -12.23 -10.79
CA ALA A 228 10.50 -13.61 -10.44
C ALA A 228 10.14 -13.98 -8.98
N GLN A 229 9.79 -13.00 -8.16
CA GLN A 229 9.43 -13.20 -6.76
C GLN A 229 8.12 -13.98 -6.64
N PRO A 230 7.98 -14.91 -5.68
CA PRO A 230 6.67 -15.40 -5.29
C PRO A 230 5.75 -14.21 -5.00
N THR A 231 4.61 -14.16 -5.69
CA THR A 231 3.71 -13.01 -5.66
C THR A 231 2.30 -13.43 -5.21
N LEU A 232 1.73 -12.68 -4.27
CA LEU A 232 0.32 -12.73 -3.91
C LEU A 232 -0.37 -11.48 -4.49
N VAL A 233 -1.37 -11.68 -5.33
CA VAL A 233 -2.25 -10.63 -5.84
C VAL A 233 -3.57 -10.72 -5.08
N ALA A 234 -4.07 -9.60 -4.58
CA ALA A 234 -5.34 -9.55 -3.85
C ALA A 234 -6.16 -8.32 -4.24
N ASN A 235 -7.49 -8.46 -4.29
CA ASN A 235 -8.40 -7.35 -4.54
C ASN A 235 -9.82 -7.65 -4.03
N GLY A 236 -10.66 -6.62 -3.93
CA GLY A 236 -12.11 -6.76 -3.80
C GLY A 236 -12.77 -7.10 -5.13
N ASP A 237 -13.91 -7.76 -5.11
CA ASP A 237 -14.67 -8.10 -6.33
C ASP A 237 -15.43 -6.90 -6.94
N ASN A 238 -15.58 -5.82 -6.16
CA ASN A 238 -16.27 -4.58 -6.53
C ASN A 238 -15.34 -3.34 -6.56
N ASP A 239 -14.04 -3.53 -6.78
CA ASP A 239 -13.10 -2.40 -6.84
C ASP A 239 -13.36 -1.55 -8.10
N THR A 240 -13.81 -0.31 -7.89
CA THR A 240 -14.10 0.68 -8.94
C THR A 240 -12.91 1.58 -9.26
N MET A 241 -11.91 1.68 -8.36
CA MET A 241 -10.70 2.49 -8.58
C MET A 241 -9.65 1.72 -9.39
N MET A 242 -9.42 0.45 -9.02
CA MET A 242 -8.49 -0.48 -9.66
C MET A 242 -9.22 -1.75 -10.02
N SER A 243 -10.01 -1.71 -11.11
CA SER A 243 -10.88 -2.82 -11.51
C SER A 243 -10.26 -4.18 -11.24
N THR A 244 -11.03 -5.08 -10.61
CA THR A 244 -10.64 -6.44 -10.27
C THR A 244 -10.08 -7.23 -11.45
N LYS A 245 -10.45 -6.86 -12.69
CA LYS A 245 -9.87 -7.42 -13.93
C LYS A 245 -8.35 -7.28 -13.99
N ASN A 246 -7.81 -6.20 -13.43
CA ASN A 246 -6.36 -5.98 -13.38
C ASN A 246 -5.66 -6.98 -12.47
N SER A 247 -6.32 -7.44 -11.40
CA SER A 247 -5.78 -8.46 -10.52
C SER A 247 -5.70 -9.83 -11.21
N TYR A 248 -6.70 -10.17 -12.03
CA TYR A 248 -6.62 -11.37 -12.88
C TYR A 248 -5.48 -11.26 -13.90
N LEU A 249 -5.31 -10.08 -14.51
CA LEU A 249 -4.23 -9.84 -15.47
C LEU A 249 -2.84 -9.93 -14.82
N LEU A 250 -2.66 -9.37 -13.62
CA LEU A 250 -1.43 -9.52 -12.84
C LEU A 250 -1.13 -11.00 -12.54
N ALA A 251 -2.14 -11.75 -12.07
CA ALA A 251 -1.98 -13.16 -11.73
C ALA A 251 -1.70 -14.04 -12.96
N GLU A 252 -2.24 -13.69 -14.12
CA GLU A 252 -1.95 -14.37 -15.40
C GLU A 252 -0.51 -14.11 -15.87
N LYS A 253 -0.04 -12.86 -15.79
CA LYS A 253 1.24 -12.43 -16.37
C LYS A 253 2.44 -12.66 -15.46
N ILE A 254 2.25 -12.64 -14.14
CA ILE A 254 3.30 -12.93 -13.17
C ILE A 254 3.37 -14.42 -12.92
N ARG A 255 4.46 -15.04 -13.30
CA ARG A 255 4.61 -16.50 -13.22
C ARG A 255 4.46 -17.03 -11.80
N GLY A 256 3.46 -17.89 -11.60
CA GLY A 256 3.23 -18.56 -10.31
C GLY A 256 2.59 -17.67 -9.26
N ALA A 257 2.04 -16.53 -9.65
CA ALA A 257 1.31 -15.67 -8.74
C ALA A 257 0.06 -16.39 -8.18
N GLN A 258 -0.20 -16.17 -6.89
CA GLN A 258 -1.44 -16.56 -6.23
C GLN A 258 -2.44 -15.41 -6.32
N LEU A 259 -3.72 -15.72 -6.52
CA LEU A 259 -4.79 -14.72 -6.58
C LEU A 259 -5.78 -14.95 -5.44
N ARG A 260 -6.18 -13.85 -4.78
CA ARG A 260 -7.25 -13.81 -3.77
C ARG A 260 -8.20 -12.67 -4.10
N ILE A 261 -9.48 -13.00 -4.27
CA ILE A 261 -10.55 -12.01 -4.45
C ILE A 261 -11.47 -12.08 -3.24
N TYR A 262 -11.74 -10.92 -2.64
CA TYR A 262 -12.58 -10.77 -1.46
C TYR A 262 -13.99 -10.39 -1.90
N PRO A 263 -15.02 -11.13 -1.46
CA PRO A 263 -16.40 -10.89 -1.89
C PRO A 263 -16.95 -9.62 -1.24
N ASP A 264 -17.90 -8.99 -1.92
CA ASP A 264 -18.60 -7.78 -1.47
C ASP A 264 -17.64 -6.69 -0.96
N ALA A 265 -16.51 -6.52 -1.62
CA ALA A 265 -15.47 -5.58 -1.20
C ALA A 265 -15.02 -4.68 -2.34
N GLY A 266 -14.87 -3.39 -2.03
CA GLY A 266 -14.32 -2.38 -2.92
C GLY A 266 -12.81 -2.32 -2.88
N HIS A 267 -12.27 -1.14 -3.17
CA HIS A 267 -10.83 -0.88 -3.15
C HIS A 267 -10.19 -1.12 -1.78
N GLY A 268 -10.90 -0.80 -0.69
CA GLY A 268 -10.48 -1.02 0.70
C GLY A 268 -10.75 -2.42 1.24
N PHE A 269 -10.71 -3.46 0.41
CA PHE A 269 -10.96 -4.84 0.84
C PHE A 269 -10.07 -5.26 2.02
N LEU A 270 -8.85 -4.73 2.10
CA LEU A 270 -7.89 -5.03 3.18
C LEU A 270 -8.31 -4.38 4.51
N ASP A 271 -9.08 -3.30 4.46
CA ASP A 271 -9.63 -2.59 5.60
C ASP A 271 -10.98 -3.17 6.02
N GLN A 272 -11.70 -3.77 5.06
CA GLN A 272 -12.93 -4.52 5.30
C GLN A 272 -12.66 -5.90 5.94
N TYR A 273 -11.57 -6.54 5.52
CA TYR A 273 -11.13 -7.87 5.97
C TYR A 273 -9.74 -7.86 6.61
N PRO A 274 -9.43 -6.94 7.58
CA PRO A 274 -8.05 -6.72 8.01
C PRO A 274 -7.41 -7.97 8.65
N VAL A 275 -8.17 -8.71 9.44
CA VAL A 275 -7.65 -9.93 10.10
C VAL A 275 -7.47 -11.07 9.11
N GLU A 276 -8.44 -11.31 8.25
CA GLU A 276 -8.40 -12.39 7.26
C GLU A 276 -7.28 -12.15 6.23
N PHE A 277 -7.19 -10.94 5.69
CA PHE A 277 -6.14 -10.58 4.74
C PHE A 277 -4.75 -10.66 5.39
N GLY A 278 -4.60 -10.15 6.62
CA GLY A 278 -3.37 -10.26 7.39
C GLY A 278 -2.93 -11.71 7.60
N GLN A 279 -3.87 -12.62 7.91
CA GLN A 279 -3.59 -14.06 8.05
C GLN A 279 -3.17 -14.69 6.71
N HIS A 280 -3.82 -14.33 5.61
CA HIS A 280 -3.44 -14.81 4.26
C HIS A 280 -2.03 -14.34 3.88
N ILE A 281 -1.68 -13.08 4.18
CA ILE A 281 -0.31 -12.56 3.98
C ILE A 281 0.68 -13.36 4.82
N ARG A 282 0.45 -13.54 6.13
CA ARG A 282 1.34 -14.30 7.00
C ARG A 282 1.55 -15.72 6.51
N GLN A 283 0.48 -16.40 6.11
CA GLN A 283 0.58 -17.74 5.53
C GLN A 283 1.40 -17.75 4.24
N PHE A 284 1.25 -16.75 3.40
CA PHE A 284 2.02 -16.61 2.16
C PHE A 284 3.50 -16.31 2.43
N LEU A 285 3.80 -15.40 3.36
CA LEU A 285 5.16 -14.97 3.69
C LEU A 285 5.94 -16.03 4.51
N GLY A 286 5.28 -16.87 5.26
CA GLY A 286 5.88 -17.94 6.07
C GLY A 286 6.29 -19.21 5.30
N ARG A 287 5.99 -19.29 4.00
CA ARG A 287 6.29 -20.48 3.16
C ARG A 287 7.70 -20.53 2.63
#